data_ed648ad417e57fd3bec31ddd28a0e6e1
#
_entry.id   ed648ad417e57fd3bec31ddd28a0e6e1
#
_cell.length_a   1.000
_cell.length_b   1.000
_cell.length_c   1.000
_cell.angle_alpha   90.00
_cell.angle_beta   90.00
_cell.angle_gamma   90.00
#
_symmetry.space_group_name_H-M   'P 1'
#
loop_
_entity.id
_entity.type
_entity.pdbx_description
1 polymer ?
#
loop_
_entity_poly.entity_id
_entity_poly.type
_entity_poly.pdbx_seq_one_letter_code
_entity_poly.pdbx_strand_id
1 'polypeptide(L)'
;MNKQLPSTCGAPEHSLNRRAFLGGVGGFAGGLAGLDALGNPLLANQLEKRHKRVILLWMAGGLSQFESWDPKPGRKTGGPFRAIQTSVPGYRMSELMPMMASRVHKSAVIRSFSSPNTGHTGASVFALMSGDRQDTGTLRTPSLGCLLGRELSQPGLPDQVSFWNAAWPFSGGDKQHDFALFLGARYEPINIAHKLAPDGIQLPASLTDDDHRAREALREQLAARFQENRSGNATVASHGGSYQRVRGIMDIAGLFDVSREPLRIRERYGHSLFGQQALVARRLIEAGVPFVRLTDGWWDSHGENFEIHASKVPTLDRVMSALLEDLEQRGLLQDTLVVTFAEMGRTPQINAQRGRDHWGACWSVTLTGCGIKPGVIHGSTNADGTAVATDRVTAAQFFATIFQAVGIDHQKEYTSADGRPIRLTPYNTEPVRAVLA
;
A
#
# COMPACT_ATOMS: atom_id res chain seq x y z
N MET A 1 -30.67 45.95 31.99
CA MET A 1 -30.32 44.73 32.75
C MET A 1 -29.86 43.69 31.75
N ASN A 2 -28.57 43.65 31.51
CA ASN A 2 -27.92 42.66 30.67
C ASN A 2 -27.61 41.39 31.49
N LYS A 3 -28.25 40.29 31.17
CA LYS A 3 -27.82 38.97 31.67
C LYS A 3 -26.85 38.38 30.68
N GLN A 4 -25.56 38.41 31.03
CA GLN A 4 -24.53 37.61 30.39
C GLN A 4 -24.75 36.12 30.72
N LEU A 5 -24.75 35.28 29.68
CA LEU A 5 -24.69 33.84 29.80
C LEU A 5 -23.25 33.41 30.13
N PRO A 6 -23.02 32.48 31.05
CA PRO A 6 -21.68 32.01 31.34
C PRO A 6 -21.21 31.04 30.22
N SER A 7 -20.20 31.46 29.47
CA SER A 7 -19.41 30.59 28.64
C SER A 7 -18.21 30.15 29.46
N THR A 8 -18.12 28.89 29.85
CA THR A 8 -16.87 28.12 29.90
C THR A 8 -17.14 26.71 30.45
N CYS A 9 -16.99 25.75 29.64
CA CYS A 9 -16.83 24.36 30.04
C CYS A 9 -15.45 24.23 30.70
N GLY A 10 -15.42 23.99 32.00
CA GLY A 10 -14.21 23.89 32.82
C GLY A 10 -13.59 22.50 32.85
N ALA A 11 -13.57 21.77 31.73
CA ALA A 11 -12.88 20.48 31.65
C ALA A 11 -11.37 20.69 31.49
N PRO A 12 -10.48 19.99 32.25
CA PRO A 12 -9.03 20.17 32.22
C PRO A 12 -8.39 19.84 30.89
N GLU A 13 -9.13 19.20 29.99
CA GLU A 13 -8.64 18.64 28.70
C GLU A 13 -8.45 19.73 27.62
N HIS A 14 -8.92 20.94 27.80
CA HIS A 14 -8.83 22.03 26.82
C HIS A 14 -7.73 23.07 27.09
N SER A 15 -6.85 22.84 28.08
CA SER A 15 -5.80 23.78 28.45
C SER A 15 -4.41 23.47 27.88
N LEU A 16 -4.26 22.44 27.03
CA LEU A 16 -3.00 22.15 26.37
C LEU A 16 -2.77 23.10 25.19
N ASN A 17 -2.21 24.27 25.47
CA ASN A 17 -1.70 25.13 24.43
C ASN A 17 -0.28 24.69 24.02
N ARG A 18 0.21 25.13 22.85
CA ARG A 18 1.55 24.78 22.33
C ARG A 18 2.69 25.04 23.33
N ARG A 19 2.55 26.01 24.23
CA ARG A 19 3.53 26.30 25.28
C ARG A 19 3.50 25.27 26.42
N ALA A 20 2.32 24.78 26.82
CA ALA A 20 2.20 23.72 27.83
C ALA A 20 2.72 22.37 27.29
N PHE A 21 2.54 22.09 26.00
CA PHE A 21 3.13 20.91 25.37
C PHE A 21 4.66 20.98 25.33
N LEU A 22 5.23 22.13 24.99
CA LEU A 22 6.69 22.34 24.99
C LEU A 22 7.27 22.37 26.41
N GLY A 23 6.50 22.84 27.41
CA GLY A 23 6.91 22.85 28.81
C GLY A 23 6.81 21.47 29.48
N GLY A 24 5.89 20.62 29.07
CA GLY A 24 5.72 19.25 29.58
C GLY A 24 6.80 18.29 29.11
N VAL A 25 7.44 18.55 27.96
CA VAL A 25 8.59 17.77 27.45
C VAL A 25 9.89 18.19 28.13
N GLY A 26 9.95 19.37 28.75
CA GLY A 26 11.13 19.89 29.47
C GLY A 26 11.30 19.44 30.92
N GLY A 27 10.34 18.69 31.49
CA GLY A 27 10.33 18.32 32.91
C GLY A 27 11.04 17.02 33.31
N PHE A 28 11.64 16.29 32.36
CA PHE A 28 12.51 15.16 32.71
C PHE A 28 13.96 15.66 32.77
N ALA A 29 14.56 15.54 33.94
CA ALA A 29 15.96 15.91 34.24
C ALA A 29 16.94 15.18 33.30
N GLY A 30 17.28 15.81 32.20
CA GLY A 30 18.17 15.38 31.14
C GLY A 30 18.38 16.54 30.17
N GLY A 31 18.28 17.76 30.69
CA GLY A 31 18.44 18.99 29.91
C GLY A 31 19.87 19.09 29.34
N LEU A 32 20.00 19.14 28.11
CA LEU A 32 21.02 19.44 27.10
C LEU A 32 21.14 18.34 26.04
N ALA A 33 20.99 17.04 26.39
CA ALA A 33 20.96 15.97 25.38
C ALA A 33 19.69 15.95 24.51
N GLY A 34 18.58 16.58 24.97
CA GLY A 34 17.31 16.63 24.24
C GLY A 34 17.25 17.66 23.10
N LEU A 35 18.00 18.73 23.19
CA LEU A 35 18.07 19.75 22.14
C LEU A 35 18.99 19.36 20.99
N ASP A 36 20.09 18.66 21.29
CA ASP A 36 20.95 18.06 20.28
C ASP A 36 20.26 16.93 19.48
N ALA A 37 19.33 16.20 20.13
CA ALA A 37 18.54 15.17 19.46
C ALA A 37 17.56 15.77 18.42
N LEU A 38 16.96 16.94 18.69
CA LEU A 38 16.07 17.63 17.74
C LEU A 38 16.84 18.28 16.57
N GLY A 39 18.14 18.56 16.75
CA GLY A 39 19.04 19.04 15.71
C GLY A 39 19.71 17.94 14.90
N ASN A 40 19.52 16.66 15.27
CA ASN A 40 20.11 15.55 14.55
C ASN A 40 19.28 15.19 13.31
N PRO A 41 19.80 15.40 12.07
CA PRO A 41 19.06 15.13 10.84
C PRO A 41 18.64 13.66 10.70
N LEU A 42 19.40 12.72 11.30
CA LEU A 42 19.07 11.31 11.28
C LEU A 42 17.86 10.99 12.17
N LEU A 43 17.76 11.62 13.34
CA LEU A 43 16.62 11.44 14.25
C LEU A 43 15.38 12.13 13.71
N ALA A 44 15.50 13.34 13.16
CA ALA A 44 14.41 14.05 12.49
C ALA A 44 13.86 13.22 11.32
N ASN A 45 14.74 12.67 10.49
CA ASN A 45 14.35 11.77 9.37
C ASN A 45 13.71 10.47 9.86
N GLN A 46 14.16 9.89 10.98
CA GLN A 46 13.53 8.72 11.58
C GLN A 46 12.15 9.02 12.15
N LEU A 47 11.96 10.18 12.78
CA LEU A 47 10.65 10.62 13.30
C LEU A 47 9.68 10.93 12.16
N GLU A 48 10.17 11.55 11.08
CA GLU A 48 9.38 11.83 9.89
C GLU A 48 8.95 10.52 9.19
N LYS A 49 9.83 9.54 9.06
CA LYS A 49 9.51 8.22 8.50
C LYS A 49 8.45 7.46 9.30
N ARG A 50 8.39 7.63 10.62
CA ARG A 50 7.42 6.93 11.47
C ARG A 50 5.96 7.25 11.15
N HIS A 51 5.70 8.33 10.43
CA HIS A 51 4.35 8.73 10.02
C HIS A 51 3.99 8.33 8.59
N LYS A 52 4.95 7.84 7.79
CA LYS A 52 4.70 7.46 6.39
C LYS A 52 4.04 6.09 6.29
N ARG A 53 3.10 5.97 5.37
CA ARG A 53 2.24 4.79 5.14
C ARG A 53 2.08 4.53 3.65
N VAL A 54 1.77 3.30 3.29
CA VAL A 54 1.50 2.94 1.90
C VAL A 54 0.24 2.08 1.81
N ILE A 55 -0.67 2.43 0.92
CA ILE A 55 -1.78 1.58 0.47
C ILE A 55 -1.51 1.18 -0.97
N LEU A 56 -1.41 -0.12 -1.22
CA LEU A 56 -1.29 -0.67 -2.56
C LEU A 56 -2.62 -1.27 -3.00
N LEU A 57 -3.21 -0.71 -4.05
CA LEU A 57 -4.36 -1.26 -4.76
C LEU A 57 -3.81 -2.16 -5.88
N TRP A 58 -3.91 -3.46 -5.70
CA TRP A 58 -3.41 -4.45 -6.64
C TRP A 58 -4.55 -5.03 -7.47
N MET A 59 -4.53 -4.76 -8.77
CA MET A 59 -5.53 -5.23 -9.73
C MET A 59 -5.08 -6.56 -10.32
N ALA A 60 -5.28 -7.66 -9.55
CA ALA A 60 -4.79 -8.98 -9.91
C ALA A 60 -5.48 -9.54 -11.15
N GLY A 61 -4.67 -9.91 -12.12
CA GLY A 61 -5.11 -10.34 -13.43
C GLY A 61 -4.73 -9.34 -14.53
N GLY A 62 -4.35 -8.11 -14.19
CA GLY A 62 -3.92 -7.11 -15.17
C GLY A 62 -5.04 -6.17 -15.62
N LEU A 63 -5.20 -5.05 -14.93
CA LEU A 63 -6.10 -3.97 -15.34
C LEU A 63 -5.72 -3.44 -16.73
N SER A 64 -6.68 -3.42 -17.65
CA SER A 64 -6.45 -2.86 -18.96
C SER A 64 -6.26 -1.34 -18.93
N GLN A 65 -5.14 -0.89 -19.44
CA GLN A 65 -4.84 0.52 -19.63
C GLN A 65 -5.81 1.20 -20.59
N PHE A 66 -6.34 0.46 -21.56
CA PHE A 66 -7.25 0.99 -22.57
C PHE A 66 -8.64 1.32 -22.00
N GLU A 67 -9.13 0.50 -21.11
CA GLU A 67 -10.42 0.66 -20.46
C GLU A 67 -10.33 1.50 -19.18
N SER A 68 -9.14 2.05 -18.87
CA SER A 68 -8.90 2.85 -17.66
C SER A 68 -8.12 4.15 -17.93
N TRP A 69 -6.81 4.13 -17.78
CA TRP A 69 -5.94 5.31 -17.70
C TRP A 69 -5.44 5.83 -19.04
N ASP A 70 -5.37 5.02 -20.09
CA ASP A 70 -4.78 5.40 -21.40
C ASP A 70 -5.64 4.94 -22.59
N PRO A 71 -6.91 5.38 -22.67
CA PRO A 71 -7.83 5.00 -23.76
C PRO A 71 -7.32 5.48 -25.11
N LYS A 72 -7.65 4.70 -26.18
CA LYS A 72 -7.28 4.98 -27.57
C LYS A 72 -8.54 5.10 -28.46
N PRO A 73 -9.40 6.09 -28.19
CA PRO A 73 -10.67 6.20 -28.91
C PRO A 73 -10.46 6.36 -30.43
N GLY A 74 -11.30 5.68 -31.21
CA GLY A 74 -11.23 5.71 -32.68
C GLY A 74 -10.10 4.87 -33.28
N ARG A 75 -9.29 4.20 -32.47
CA ARG A 75 -8.28 3.23 -32.93
C ARG A 75 -8.85 1.81 -32.92
N LYS A 76 -8.31 0.95 -33.77
CA LYS A 76 -8.66 -0.50 -33.75
C LYS A 76 -8.37 -1.15 -32.41
N THR A 77 -7.42 -0.59 -31.66
CA THR A 77 -7.00 -1.04 -30.32
C THR A 77 -7.85 -0.46 -29.20
N GLY A 78 -8.66 0.57 -29.45
CA GLY A 78 -9.29 1.40 -28.40
C GLY A 78 -10.52 0.78 -27.73
N GLY A 79 -11.14 -0.25 -28.33
CA GLY A 79 -12.37 -0.83 -27.79
C GLY A 79 -13.60 0.11 -27.90
N PRO A 80 -14.72 -0.22 -27.23
CA PRO A 80 -15.99 0.48 -27.39
C PRO A 80 -16.13 1.74 -26.51
N PHE A 81 -15.27 1.92 -25.48
CA PHE A 81 -15.46 3.00 -24.53
C PHE A 81 -14.89 4.33 -25.02
N ARG A 82 -15.58 5.41 -24.64
CA ARG A 82 -15.16 6.76 -24.94
C ARG A 82 -14.05 7.23 -23.99
N ALA A 83 -13.30 8.22 -24.43
CA ALA A 83 -12.37 8.94 -23.59
C ALA A 83 -13.00 10.26 -23.14
N ILE A 84 -13.04 10.50 -21.84
CA ILE A 84 -13.57 11.72 -21.24
C ILE A 84 -12.45 12.68 -20.84
N GLN A 85 -12.76 13.96 -20.75
CA GLN A 85 -11.88 14.99 -20.23
C GLN A 85 -11.62 14.76 -18.74
N THR A 86 -10.42 15.12 -18.29
CA THR A 86 -10.05 15.04 -16.88
C THR A 86 -9.80 16.44 -16.31
N SER A 87 -9.56 16.48 -14.99
CA SER A 87 -9.14 17.70 -14.30
C SER A 87 -7.72 18.16 -14.67
N VAL A 88 -6.96 17.36 -15.44
CA VAL A 88 -5.65 17.72 -15.99
C VAL A 88 -5.82 18.05 -17.49
N PRO A 89 -5.58 19.31 -17.88
CA PRO A 89 -5.75 19.72 -19.29
C PRO A 89 -4.94 18.86 -20.26
N GLY A 90 -5.58 18.41 -21.35
CA GLY A 90 -4.94 17.59 -22.38
C GLY A 90 -4.85 16.10 -22.05
N TYR A 91 -5.15 15.68 -20.83
CA TYR A 91 -5.20 14.28 -20.45
C TYR A 91 -6.65 13.76 -20.45
N ARG A 92 -6.85 12.58 -20.99
CA ARG A 92 -8.15 11.89 -21.04
C ARG A 92 -8.05 10.50 -20.41
N MET A 93 -9.15 10.08 -19.80
CA MET A 93 -9.33 8.75 -19.22
C MET A 93 -10.56 8.07 -19.81
N SER A 94 -10.71 6.78 -19.57
CA SER A 94 -11.92 6.05 -19.95
C SER A 94 -13.16 6.64 -19.27
N GLU A 95 -14.29 6.67 -20.00
CA GLU A 95 -15.60 7.06 -19.44
C GLU A 95 -16.05 6.20 -18.26
N LEU A 96 -15.43 5.05 -18.04
CA LEU A 96 -15.67 4.18 -16.91
C LEU A 96 -15.09 4.72 -15.58
N MET A 97 -14.29 5.81 -15.64
CA MET A 97 -13.62 6.40 -14.48
C MET A 97 -13.96 7.89 -14.26
N PRO A 98 -15.23 8.30 -14.22
CA PRO A 98 -15.61 9.71 -14.13
C PRO A 98 -15.21 10.37 -12.80
N MET A 99 -15.21 9.62 -11.70
CA MET A 99 -14.87 10.16 -10.39
C MET A 99 -13.36 10.45 -10.30
N MET A 100 -12.51 9.53 -10.76
CA MET A 100 -11.07 9.75 -10.82
C MET A 100 -10.70 10.76 -11.90
N ALA A 101 -11.39 10.82 -13.04
CA ALA A 101 -11.18 11.85 -14.06
C ALA A 101 -11.30 13.27 -13.47
N SER A 102 -12.26 13.50 -12.57
CA SER A 102 -12.42 14.78 -11.86
C SER A 102 -11.34 15.05 -10.80
N ARG A 103 -10.61 14.03 -10.35
CA ARG A 103 -9.63 14.10 -9.23
C ARG A 103 -8.20 13.81 -9.65
N VAL A 104 -7.94 13.42 -10.88
CA VAL A 104 -6.60 12.98 -11.32
C VAL A 104 -5.52 14.06 -11.18
N HIS A 105 -5.91 15.33 -11.05
CA HIS A 105 -5.01 16.42 -10.71
C HIS A 105 -4.33 16.25 -9.34
N LYS A 106 -4.76 15.31 -8.50
CA LYS A 106 -4.13 14.97 -7.20
C LYS A 106 -3.13 13.82 -7.32
N SER A 107 -3.06 13.18 -8.47
CA SER A 107 -2.26 11.98 -8.71
C SER A 107 -1.14 12.23 -9.72
N ALA A 108 -0.10 11.42 -9.67
CA ALA A 108 0.78 11.20 -10.80
C ALA A 108 0.33 9.92 -11.53
N VAL A 109 0.20 9.99 -12.85
CA VAL A 109 -0.13 8.85 -13.72
C VAL A 109 1.07 8.56 -14.60
N ILE A 110 1.64 7.36 -14.47
CA ILE A 110 2.72 6.88 -15.32
C ILE A 110 2.10 5.96 -16.37
N ARG A 111 2.13 6.35 -17.66
CA ARG A 111 1.56 5.58 -18.77
C ARG A 111 2.57 4.71 -19.50
N SER A 112 3.81 4.83 -19.13
CA SER A 112 4.97 4.23 -19.79
C SER A 112 5.63 3.12 -18.98
N PHE A 113 4.90 2.58 -17.99
CA PHE A 113 5.42 1.47 -17.20
C PHE A 113 5.55 0.20 -18.07
N SER A 114 6.64 -0.56 -17.92
CA SER A 114 6.88 -1.79 -18.66
C SER A 114 7.67 -2.79 -17.83
N SER A 115 7.39 -4.09 -18.03
CA SER A 115 8.14 -5.21 -17.45
C SER A 115 8.20 -6.37 -18.43
N PRO A 116 9.25 -7.17 -18.43
CA PRO A 116 9.31 -8.41 -19.18
C PRO A 116 8.41 -9.51 -18.59
N ASN A 117 7.99 -9.37 -17.33
CA ASN A 117 7.17 -10.34 -16.61
C ASN A 117 5.69 -10.11 -16.91
N THR A 118 5.06 -11.06 -17.60
CA THR A 118 3.66 -10.96 -18.05
C THR A 118 2.83 -12.19 -17.68
N GLY A 119 3.20 -12.87 -16.60
CA GLY A 119 2.51 -14.07 -16.14
C GLY A 119 1.90 -13.92 -14.76
N HIS A 120 0.92 -14.78 -14.47
CA HIS A 120 0.32 -14.91 -13.13
C HIS A 120 1.04 -15.93 -12.26
N THR A 121 2.11 -16.56 -12.75
CA THR A 121 2.85 -17.52 -11.94
C THR A 121 3.50 -16.83 -10.76
N GLY A 122 3.63 -17.58 -9.66
CA GLY A 122 4.31 -17.08 -8.47
C GLY A 122 5.68 -16.46 -8.75
N ALA A 123 6.44 -17.07 -9.66
CA ALA A 123 7.75 -16.57 -10.05
C ALA A 123 7.68 -15.22 -10.78
N SER A 124 6.74 -15.05 -11.73
CA SER A 124 6.60 -13.80 -12.48
C SER A 124 6.14 -12.64 -11.61
N VAL A 125 5.12 -12.88 -10.78
CA VAL A 125 4.60 -11.84 -9.86
C VAL A 125 5.63 -11.51 -8.79
N PHE A 126 6.34 -12.52 -8.29
CA PHE A 126 7.42 -12.31 -7.33
C PHE A 126 8.58 -11.49 -7.93
N ALA A 127 9.01 -11.81 -9.15
CA ALA A 127 10.04 -11.05 -9.85
C ALA A 127 9.63 -9.57 -10.00
N LEU A 128 8.41 -9.31 -10.43
CA LEU A 128 7.87 -7.95 -10.51
C LEU A 128 7.84 -7.26 -9.15
N MET A 129 7.34 -7.92 -8.10
CA MET A 129 7.23 -7.37 -6.74
C MET A 129 8.58 -7.19 -6.04
N SER A 130 9.65 -7.75 -6.58
CA SER A 130 11.03 -7.49 -6.17
C SER A 130 11.78 -6.51 -7.09
N GLY A 131 11.08 -5.85 -8.02
CA GLY A 131 11.64 -4.84 -8.92
C GLY A 131 12.25 -5.42 -10.20
N ASP A 132 11.68 -6.49 -10.74
CA ASP A 132 12.16 -7.24 -11.92
C ASP A 132 13.61 -7.74 -11.77
N ARG A 133 14.01 -8.04 -10.54
CA ARG A 133 15.33 -8.63 -10.32
C ARG A 133 15.38 -10.04 -10.87
N GLN A 134 16.46 -10.31 -11.54
CA GLN A 134 16.84 -11.69 -11.84
C GLN A 134 17.59 -12.25 -10.63
N ASP A 135 16.84 -12.75 -9.66
CA ASP A 135 17.42 -13.41 -8.50
C ASP A 135 18.05 -14.74 -8.97
N THR A 136 19.36 -14.85 -8.82
CA THR A 136 20.11 -16.05 -9.17
C THR A 136 20.34 -16.93 -7.95
N GLY A 137 19.93 -18.19 -8.04
CA GLY A 137 20.19 -19.19 -7.00
C GLY A 137 19.33 -19.01 -5.73
N THR A 138 19.97 -19.09 -4.57
CA THR A 138 19.33 -19.03 -3.25
C THR A 138 19.04 -17.60 -2.77
N LEU A 139 19.59 -16.60 -3.44
CA LEU A 139 19.47 -15.21 -3.06
C LEU A 139 18.19 -14.60 -3.68
N ARG A 140 17.16 -14.46 -2.87
CA ARG A 140 15.92 -13.82 -3.27
C ARG A 140 15.73 -12.50 -2.52
N THR A 141 15.28 -11.47 -3.23
CA THR A 141 14.94 -10.17 -2.64
C THR A 141 13.54 -10.22 -2.06
N PRO A 142 13.31 -9.75 -0.81
CA PRO A 142 11.98 -9.64 -0.25
C PRO A 142 11.04 -8.79 -1.14
N SER A 143 9.73 -9.07 -1.07
CA SER A 143 8.74 -8.29 -1.81
C SER A 143 8.64 -6.85 -1.28
N LEU A 144 8.17 -5.95 -2.13
CA LEU A 144 8.00 -4.52 -1.82
C LEU A 144 7.27 -4.28 -0.50
N GLY A 145 6.16 -5.01 -0.25
CA GLY A 145 5.38 -4.87 0.99
C GLY A 145 6.17 -5.23 2.24
N CYS A 146 6.98 -6.30 2.19
CA CYS A 146 7.82 -6.72 3.30
C CYS A 146 8.95 -5.73 3.58
N LEU A 147 9.54 -5.15 2.52
CA LEU A 147 10.56 -4.11 2.65
C LEU A 147 9.97 -2.82 3.25
N LEU A 148 8.83 -2.35 2.74
CA LEU A 148 8.14 -1.18 3.27
C LEU A 148 7.67 -1.39 4.71
N GLY A 149 7.08 -2.55 5.01
CA GLY A 149 6.66 -2.91 6.37
C GLY A 149 7.82 -2.85 7.36
N ARG A 150 9.01 -3.35 6.96
CA ARG A 150 10.20 -3.27 7.80
C ARG A 150 10.71 -1.84 8.00
N GLU A 151 10.83 -1.07 6.91
CA GLU A 151 11.40 0.27 6.95
C GLU A 151 10.54 1.29 7.69
N LEU A 152 9.21 1.10 7.63
CA LEU A 152 8.20 1.96 8.23
C LEU A 152 7.58 1.35 9.51
N SER A 153 8.15 0.25 10.03
CA SER A 153 7.65 -0.51 11.18
C SER A 153 7.32 0.38 12.38
N GLN A 154 6.20 0.07 13.04
CA GLN A 154 5.74 0.75 14.25
C GLN A 154 5.66 -0.25 15.40
N PRO A 155 6.09 0.14 16.62
CA PRO A 155 5.95 -0.73 17.80
C PRO A 155 4.48 -1.07 18.08
N GLY A 156 4.19 -2.34 18.38
CA GLY A 156 2.86 -2.80 18.77
C GLY A 156 1.86 -2.94 17.64
N LEU A 157 2.22 -2.63 16.39
CA LEU A 157 1.36 -2.79 15.22
C LEU A 157 1.89 -3.89 14.29
N PRO A 158 1.01 -4.52 13.49
CA PRO A 158 1.47 -5.37 12.39
C PRO A 158 2.19 -4.52 11.34
N ASP A 159 3.30 -5.03 10.80
CA ASP A 159 4.10 -4.32 9.81
C ASP A 159 3.40 -4.25 8.44
N GLN A 160 2.54 -5.25 8.14
CA GLN A 160 1.70 -5.23 6.93
C GLN A 160 0.45 -6.09 7.05
N VAL A 161 -0.61 -5.63 6.38
CA VAL A 161 -1.88 -6.36 6.21
C VAL A 161 -2.19 -6.48 4.73
N SER A 162 -2.58 -7.67 4.29
CA SER A 162 -2.89 -7.95 2.89
C SER A 162 -4.29 -8.54 2.76
N PHE A 163 -5.19 -7.81 2.11
CA PHE A 163 -6.50 -8.31 1.71
C PHE A 163 -6.40 -8.97 0.34
N TRP A 164 -6.93 -10.17 0.25
CA TRP A 164 -6.79 -11.03 -0.91
C TRP A 164 -8.15 -11.49 -1.43
N ASN A 165 -8.57 -11.00 -2.58
CA ASN A 165 -9.85 -11.32 -3.22
C ASN A 165 -9.71 -12.02 -4.57
N ALA A 166 -8.57 -12.60 -4.86
CA ALA A 166 -8.39 -13.41 -6.05
C ALA A 166 -8.72 -14.88 -5.70
N ALA A 167 -9.73 -15.42 -6.34
CA ALA A 167 -10.26 -16.77 -6.02
C ALA A 167 -9.57 -17.89 -6.78
N TRP A 168 -8.63 -17.61 -7.68
CA TRP A 168 -8.10 -18.60 -8.60
C TRP A 168 -6.59 -18.55 -8.71
N PRO A 169 -5.89 -19.71 -8.82
CA PRO A 169 -4.42 -19.75 -8.91
C PRO A 169 -3.84 -19.04 -10.13
N PHE A 170 -4.65 -18.75 -11.16
CA PHE A 170 -4.18 -18.10 -12.38
C PHE A 170 -4.32 -16.57 -12.40
N SER A 171 -5.06 -15.98 -11.49
CA SER A 171 -5.27 -14.52 -11.45
C SER A 171 -4.27 -13.77 -10.57
N GLY A 172 -3.00 -14.11 -10.63
CA GLY A 172 -1.99 -13.59 -9.71
C GLY A 172 -2.26 -14.05 -8.28
N GLY A 173 -2.97 -15.14 -8.15
CA GLY A 173 -3.85 -15.47 -7.06
C GLY A 173 -3.27 -16.31 -5.97
N ASP A 174 -2.03 -16.66 -6.00
CA ASP A 174 -1.45 -17.33 -4.85
C ASP A 174 -1.05 -16.28 -3.80
N LYS A 175 -1.58 -16.43 -2.58
CA LYS A 175 -1.18 -15.66 -1.39
C LYS A 175 0.32 -15.70 -1.10
N GLN A 176 1.08 -16.44 -1.87
CA GLN A 176 2.52 -16.69 -1.72
C GLN A 176 3.42 -15.70 -2.48
N HIS A 177 2.91 -14.57 -2.98
CA HIS A 177 3.73 -13.62 -3.73
C HIS A 177 4.40 -12.53 -2.89
N ASP A 178 4.06 -12.44 -1.61
CA ASP A 178 4.72 -11.57 -0.65
C ASP A 178 5.55 -12.41 0.31
N PHE A 179 6.85 -12.38 0.14
CA PHE A 179 7.78 -13.11 1.00
C PHE A 179 8.73 -12.16 1.70
N ALA A 180 8.83 -12.30 3.01
CA ALA A 180 9.81 -11.59 3.81
C ALA A 180 11.22 -12.18 3.68
N LEU A 181 11.32 -13.48 3.36
CA LEU A 181 12.57 -14.19 3.13
C LEU A 181 13.56 -13.99 4.30
N PHE A 182 14.76 -13.43 4.01
CA PHE A 182 15.78 -13.18 5.05
C PHE A 182 15.40 -12.13 6.08
N LEU A 183 14.34 -11.33 5.84
CA LEU A 183 13.84 -10.39 6.84
C LEU A 183 13.19 -11.09 8.03
N GLY A 184 12.74 -12.33 7.85
CA GLY A 184 12.12 -13.17 8.87
C GLY A 184 10.60 -13.00 8.97
N ALA A 185 9.97 -13.96 9.66
CA ALA A 185 8.52 -14.13 9.71
C ALA A 185 7.75 -12.95 10.33
N ARG A 186 8.40 -12.08 11.08
CA ARG A 186 7.79 -10.84 11.58
C ARG A 186 7.23 -10.00 10.43
N TYR A 187 7.95 -9.91 9.31
CA TYR A 187 7.62 -9.05 8.19
C TYR A 187 6.78 -9.74 7.11
N GLU A 188 6.36 -11.00 7.35
CA GLU A 188 5.38 -11.66 6.49
C GLU A 188 4.01 -10.98 6.61
N PRO A 189 3.21 -10.88 5.52
CA PRO A 189 1.89 -10.27 5.56
C PRO A 189 0.92 -11.03 6.46
N ILE A 190 0.01 -10.32 7.12
CA ILE A 190 -1.20 -10.88 7.64
C ILE A 190 -2.20 -10.94 6.49
N ASN A 191 -2.42 -12.15 5.98
CA ASN A 191 -3.30 -12.36 4.82
C ASN A 191 -4.75 -12.57 5.26
N ILE A 192 -5.66 -11.81 4.67
CA ILE A 192 -7.10 -11.85 4.91
C ILE A 192 -7.79 -12.13 3.57
N ALA A 193 -8.29 -13.36 3.39
CA ALA A 193 -8.89 -13.80 2.14
C ALA A 193 -10.42 -13.68 2.18
N HIS A 194 -10.99 -12.99 1.19
CA HIS A 194 -12.45 -12.91 0.95
C HIS A 194 -13.31 -12.44 2.13
N LYS A 195 -12.74 -11.67 3.07
CA LYS A 195 -13.45 -11.13 4.25
C LYS A 195 -12.82 -9.83 4.74
N LEU A 196 -13.43 -9.20 5.73
CA LEU A 196 -12.98 -7.93 6.29
C LEU A 196 -11.97 -8.10 7.42
N ALA A 197 -12.01 -9.20 8.16
CA ALA A 197 -11.19 -9.45 9.34
C ALA A 197 -10.52 -10.82 9.27
N PRO A 198 -9.35 -11.04 9.90
CA PRO A 198 -8.77 -12.36 10.04
C PRO A 198 -9.62 -13.26 10.95
N ASP A 199 -9.50 -14.58 10.78
CA ASP A 199 -10.14 -15.53 11.69
C ASP A 199 -9.44 -15.51 13.05
N GLY A 200 -10.21 -15.76 14.10
CA GLY A 200 -9.68 -15.87 15.46
C GLY A 200 -9.11 -14.58 16.05
N ILE A 201 -9.42 -13.41 15.45
CA ILE A 201 -8.95 -12.10 15.92
C ILE A 201 -9.56 -11.70 17.28
N GLN A 202 -10.71 -12.27 17.63
CA GLN A 202 -11.38 -12.01 18.90
C GLN A 202 -11.00 -13.06 19.93
N LEU A 203 -10.91 -12.65 21.19
CA LEU A 203 -10.74 -13.58 22.28
C LEU A 203 -11.96 -14.52 22.35
N PRO A 204 -11.76 -15.83 22.66
CA PRO A 204 -12.86 -16.73 22.97
C PRO A 204 -13.72 -16.15 24.09
N ALA A 205 -15.05 -16.32 24.00
CA ALA A 205 -16.00 -15.81 24.99
C ALA A 205 -15.77 -16.37 26.42
N SER A 206 -15.06 -17.48 26.54
CA SER A 206 -14.69 -18.10 27.80
C SER A 206 -13.43 -17.49 28.43
N LEU A 207 -12.76 -16.56 27.77
CA LEU A 207 -11.53 -15.92 28.23
C LEU A 207 -11.79 -14.46 28.57
N THR A 208 -11.54 -14.09 29.82
CA THR A 208 -11.59 -12.68 30.22
C THR A 208 -10.34 -11.94 29.80
N ASP A 209 -10.41 -10.60 29.74
CA ASP A 209 -9.24 -9.76 29.47
C ASP A 209 -8.14 -9.95 30.52
N ASP A 210 -8.51 -10.22 31.78
CA ASP A 210 -7.56 -10.50 32.87
C ASP A 210 -6.86 -11.84 32.65
N ASP A 211 -7.60 -12.89 32.31
CA ASP A 211 -7.01 -14.20 31.98
C ASP A 211 -6.06 -14.09 30.79
N HIS A 212 -6.45 -13.29 29.81
CA HIS A 212 -5.61 -13.06 28.64
C HIS A 212 -4.31 -12.35 29.04
N ARG A 213 -4.38 -11.27 29.80
CA ARG A 213 -3.19 -10.53 30.30
C ARG A 213 -2.28 -11.43 31.14
N ALA A 214 -2.85 -12.25 32.02
CA ALA A 214 -2.07 -13.17 32.87
C ALA A 214 -1.33 -14.22 32.03
N ARG A 215 -2.00 -14.80 31.03
CA ARG A 215 -1.40 -15.76 30.09
C ARG A 215 -0.26 -15.13 29.29
N GLU A 216 -0.46 -13.89 28.84
CA GLU A 216 0.55 -13.14 28.10
C GLU A 216 1.81 -12.86 28.94
N ALA A 217 1.64 -12.39 30.17
CA ALA A 217 2.75 -12.13 31.06
C ALA A 217 3.55 -13.42 31.34
N LEU A 218 2.89 -14.55 31.58
CA LEU A 218 3.53 -15.84 31.75
C LEU A 218 4.30 -16.30 30.49
N ARG A 219 3.64 -16.14 29.30
CA ARG A 219 4.27 -16.48 28.02
C ARG A 219 5.53 -15.64 27.78
N GLU A 220 5.49 -14.33 28.05
CA GLU A 220 6.64 -13.44 27.91
C GLU A 220 7.81 -13.84 28.81
N GLN A 221 7.52 -14.18 30.04
CA GLN A 221 8.56 -14.70 30.98
C GLN A 221 9.18 -16.00 30.46
N LEU A 222 8.38 -16.94 29.99
CA LEU A 222 8.86 -18.22 29.45
C LEU A 222 9.67 -18.00 28.15
N ALA A 223 9.18 -17.12 27.25
CA ALA A 223 9.88 -16.78 26.01
C ALA A 223 11.23 -16.11 26.29
N ALA A 224 11.31 -15.17 27.24
CA ALA A 224 12.56 -14.52 27.62
C ALA A 224 13.59 -15.54 28.09
N ARG A 225 13.22 -16.42 29.03
CA ARG A 225 14.11 -17.51 29.52
C ARG A 225 14.54 -18.46 28.38
N PHE A 226 13.63 -18.75 27.45
CA PHE A 226 13.96 -19.62 26.33
C PHE A 226 14.95 -18.97 25.37
N GLN A 227 14.84 -17.66 25.15
CA GLN A 227 15.72 -16.88 24.28
C GLN A 227 17.11 -16.64 24.88
N GLU A 228 17.21 -16.40 26.20
CA GLU A 228 18.48 -16.20 26.90
C GLU A 228 19.47 -17.34 26.63
N ASN A 229 18.99 -18.58 26.61
CA ASN A 229 19.79 -19.76 26.35
C ASN A 229 20.02 -20.10 24.88
N ARG A 230 19.45 -19.29 23.94
CA ARG A 230 19.43 -19.53 22.50
C ARG A 230 19.64 -18.25 21.68
N SER A 231 20.39 -17.31 22.22
CA SER A 231 20.74 -16.07 21.53
C SER A 231 21.43 -16.38 20.22
N GLY A 232 20.99 -15.72 19.15
CA GLY A 232 21.48 -15.93 17.77
C GLY A 232 20.79 -17.07 16.99
N ASN A 233 19.82 -17.80 17.58
CA ASN A 233 19.07 -18.80 16.84
C ASN A 233 17.96 -18.14 16.02
N ALA A 234 18.10 -18.16 14.67
CA ALA A 234 17.18 -17.53 13.74
C ALA A 234 15.74 -18.08 13.82
N THR A 235 15.56 -19.37 14.13
CA THR A 235 14.23 -20.00 14.28
C THR A 235 13.50 -19.43 15.50
N VAL A 236 14.23 -19.26 16.63
CA VAL A 236 13.67 -18.69 17.86
C VAL A 236 13.27 -17.23 17.65
N ALA A 237 14.12 -16.45 16.99
CA ALA A 237 13.83 -15.06 16.65
C ALA A 237 12.61 -14.95 15.72
N SER A 238 12.51 -15.83 14.71
CA SER A 238 11.37 -15.90 13.78
C SER A 238 10.06 -16.23 14.47
N HIS A 239 10.07 -17.18 15.41
CA HIS A 239 8.89 -17.53 16.21
C HIS A 239 8.43 -16.35 17.08
N GLY A 240 9.34 -15.67 17.76
CA GLY A 240 9.05 -14.47 18.54
C GLY A 240 8.43 -13.36 17.68
N GLY A 241 8.99 -13.11 16.49
CA GLY A 241 8.47 -12.14 15.54
C GLY A 241 7.07 -12.48 15.03
N SER A 242 6.80 -13.75 14.71
CA SER A 242 5.47 -14.22 14.30
C SER A 242 4.43 -13.99 15.40
N TYR A 243 4.78 -14.24 16.64
CA TYR A 243 3.90 -14.01 17.78
C TYR A 243 3.58 -12.52 17.97
N GLN A 244 4.59 -11.65 17.92
CA GLN A 244 4.39 -10.18 17.99
C GLN A 244 3.46 -9.68 16.90
N ARG A 245 3.55 -10.23 15.67
CA ARG A 245 2.67 -9.90 14.57
C ARG A 245 1.21 -10.29 14.84
N VAL A 246 0.97 -11.51 15.35
CA VAL A 246 -0.37 -11.96 15.73
C VAL A 246 -0.94 -11.10 16.86
N ARG A 247 -0.11 -10.75 17.85
CA ARG A 247 -0.50 -9.86 18.93
C ARG A 247 -0.93 -8.49 18.41
N GLY A 248 -0.09 -7.87 17.60
CA GLY A 248 -0.39 -6.56 17.02
C GLY A 248 -1.72 -6.51 16.28
N ILE A 249 -2.10 -7.58 15.55
CA ILE A 249 -3.40 -7.59 14.85
C ILE A 249 -4.58 -7.77 15.81
N MET A 250 -4.41 -8.52 16.90
CA MET A 250 -5.45 -8.69 17.94
C MET A 250 -5.71 -7.38 18.68
N ASP A 251 -4.67 -6.62 19.00
CA ASP A 251 -4.77 -5.32 19.69
C ASP A 251 -5.57 -4.29 18.86
N ILE A 252 -5.58 -4.41 17.54
CA ILE A 252 -6.33 -3.54 16.64
C ILE A 252 -7.59 -4.19 16.05
N ALA A 253 -8.08 -5.30 16.63
CA ALA A 253 -9.24 -6.05 16.14
C ALA A 253 -10.48 -5.18 15.86
N GLY A 254 -10.73 -4.16 16.68
CA GLY A 254 -11.84 -3.23 16.51
C GLY A 254 -11.79 -2.38 15.23
N LEU A 255 -10.64 -2.29 14.55
CA LEU A 255 -10.51 -1.53 13.30
C LEU A 255 -11.15 -2.26 12.11
N PHE A 256 -11.32 -3.58 12.20
CA PHE A 256 -11.95 -4.39 11.15
C PHE A 256 -13.48 -4.30 11.15
N ASP A 257 -14.07 -3.77 12.23
CA ASP A 257 -15.50 -3.56 12.34
C ASP A 257 -15.92 -2.24 11.67
N VAL A 258 -16.30 -2.32 10.39
CA VAL A 258 -16.75 -1.16 9.61
C VAL A 258 -18.10 -0.60 10.06
N SER A 259 -18.86 -1.33 10.89
CA SER A 259 -20.14 -0.84 11.40
C SER A 259 -19.98 0.38 12.32
N ARG A 260 -18.79 0.58 12.87
CA ARG A 260 -18.41 1.75 13.67
C ARG A 260 -18.24 3.04 12.85
N GLU A 261 -18.14 2.92 11.53
CA GLU A 261 -18.08 4.09 10.64
C GLU A 261 -19.51 4.59 10.32
N PRO A 262 -19.69 5.91 10.20
CA PRO A 262 -20.95 6.48 9.77
C PRO A 262 -21.43 5.87 8.45
N LEU A 263 -22.75 5.63 8.32
CA LEU A 263 -23.33 5.01 7.13
C LEU A 263 -22.90 5.74 5.83
N ARG A 264 -22.93 7.08 5.83
CA ARG A 264 -22.50 7.90 4.69
C ARG A 264 -21.07 7.60 4.22
N ILE A 265 -20.16 7.25 5.15
CA ILE A 265 -18.78 6.89 4.81
C ILE A 265 -18.77 5.50 4.19
N ARG A 266 -19.45 4.53 4.80
CA ARG A 266 -19.55 3.16 4.26
C ARG A 266 -20.16 3.15 2.86
N GLU A 267 -21.20 3.94 2.62
CA GLU A 267 -21.83 4.09 1.31
C GLU A 267 -20.92 4.74 0.27
N ARG A 268 -20.09 5.70 0.67
CA ARG A 268 -19.11 6.33 -0.22
C ARG A 268 -18.15 5.30 -0.83
N TYR A 269 -17.62 4.39 -0.01
CA TYR A 269 -16.75 3.29 -0.48
C TYR A 269 -17.51 2.22 -1.28
N GLY A 270 -18.84 2.19 -1.19
CA GLY A 270 -19.69 1.18 -1.80
C GLY A 270 -19.78 -0.11 -1.01
N HIS A 271 -20.71 -0.98 -1.40
CA HIS A 271 -21.02 -2.21 -0.67
C HIS A 271 -20.22 -3.44 -1.15
N SER A 272 -19.38 -3.28 -2.17
CA SER A 272 -18.48 -4.36 -2.59
C SER A 272 -17.49 -4.72 -1.48
N LEU A 273 -17.07 -5.98 -1.44
CA LEU A 273 -16.03 -6.40 -0.48
C LEU A 273 -14.77 -5.56 -0.63
N PHE A 274 -14.34 -5.28 -1.87
CA PHE A 274 -13.18 -4.43 -2.16
C PHE A 274 -13.33 -3.01 -1.57
N GLY A 275 -14.52 -2.40 -1.71
CA GLY A 275 -14.79 -1.08 -1.13
C GLY A 275 -14.76 -1.08 0.40
N GLN A 276 -15.36 -2.09 1.03
CA GLN A 276 -15.34 -2.20 2.48
C GLN A 276 -13.95 -2.53 3.03
N GLN A 277 -13.15 -3.31 2.31
CA GLN A 277 -11.74 -3.53 2.65
C GLN A 277 -10.91 -2.26 2.49
N ALA A 278 -11.20 -1.41 1.50
CA ALA A 278 -10.54 -0.11 1.38
C ALA A 278 -10.86 0.82 2.57
N LEU A 279 -12.08 0.76 3.09
CA LEU A 279 -12.44 1.45 4.33
C LEU A 279 -11.67 0.90 5.53
N VAL A 280 -11.52 -0.42 5.66
CA VAL A 280 -10.66 -1.02 6.70
C VAL A 280 -9.20 -0.58 6.51
N ALA A 281 -8.69 -0.59 5.28
CA ALA A 281 -7.32 -0.14 5.00
C ALA A 281 -7.09 1.30 5.45
N ARG A 282 -8.02 2.22 5.20
CA ARG A 282 -7.94 3.60 5.71
C ARG A 282 -7.85 3.61 7.24
N ARG A 283 -8.67 2.80 7.95
CA ARG A 283 -8.65 2.71 9.42
C ARG A 283 -7.33 2.15 9.94
N LEU A 284 -6.77 1.13 9.29
CA LEU A 284 -5.48 0.56 9.62
C LEU A 284 -4.35 1.58 9.45
N ILE A 285 -4.35 2.33 8.35
CA ILE A 285 -3.40 3.41 8.08
C ILE A 285 -3.53 4.52 9.14
N GLU A 286 -4.75 4.93 9.47
CA GLU A 286 -5.02 5.93 10.51
C GLU A 286 -4.48 5.49 11.87
N ALA A 287 -4.55 4.21 12.21
CA ALA A 287 -3.97 3.62 13.42
C ALA A 287 -2.43 3.45 13.35
N GLY A 288 -1.83 3.61 12.19
CA GLY A 288 -0.37 3.58 12.03
C GLY A 288 0.21 2.32 11.40
N VAL A 289 -0.62 1.40 10.88
CA VAL A 289 -0.12 0.25 10.11
C VAL A 289 0.61 0.76 8.87
N PRO A 290 1.90 0.40 8.68
CA PRO A 290 2.73 1.07 7.67
C PRO A 290 2.40 0.67 6.23
N PHE A 291 1.96 -0.57 6.00
CA PHE A 291 1.64 -1.05 4.66
C PHE A 291 0.35 -1.86 4.64
N VAL A 292 -0.56 -1.51 3.73
CA VAL A 292 -1.79 -2.28 3.48
C VAL A 292 -1.92 -2.55 2.00
N ARG A 293 -2.05 -3.83 1.62
CA ARG A 293 -2.38 -4.23 0.26
C ARG A 293 -3.85 -4.62 0.15
N LEU A 294 -4.51 -4.08 -0.87
CA LEU A 294 -5.87 -4.43 -1.27
C LEU A 294 -5.80 -5.10 -2.63
N THR A 295 -6.03 -6.40 -2.70
CA THR A 295 -6.04 -7.12 -3.96
C THR A 295 -7.47 -7.32 -4.42
N ASP A 296 -7.80 -6.80 -5.60
CA ASP A 296 -9.03 -7.11 -6.33
C ASP A 296 -8.69 -8.01 -7.52
N GLY A 297 -9.30 -9.19 -7.59
CA GLY A 297 -9.04 -10.21 -8.61
C GLY A 297 -9.93 -10.10 -9.84
N TRP A 298 -9.79 -11.07 -10.75
CA TRP A 298 -10.64 -11.21 -11.95
C TRP A 298 -10.47 -10.11 -13.00
N TRP A 299 -9.26 -9.56 -13.12
CA TRP A 299 -8.90 -8.64 -14.20
C TRP A 299 -8.31 -9.35 -15.43
N ASP A 300 -8.16 -10.68 -15.35
CA ASP A 300 -7.61 -11.51 -16.43
C ASP A 300 -8.66 -11.78 -17.52
N SER A 301 -8.79 -10.86 -18.43
CA SER A 301 -9.90 -10.73 -19.41
C SER A 301 -9.51 -11.25 -20.80
N HIS A 302 -9.07 -12.50 -20.90
CA HIS A 302 -8.82 -13.17 -22.19
C HIS A 302 -10.06 -13.33 -23.08
N GLY A 303 -11.24 -13.24 -22.48
CA GLY A 303 -12.54 -13.14 -23.14
C GLY A 303 -13.38 -12.07 -22.47
N GLU A 304 -14.37 -11.52 -23.16
CA GLU A 304 -15.33 -10.56 -22.61
C GLU A 304 -14.69 -9.36 -21.87
N ASN A 305 -13.55 -8.89 -22.38
CA ASN A 305 -12.79 -7.83 -21.73
C ASN A 305 -13.63 -6.59 -21.42
N PHE A 306 -14.51 -6.24 -22.34
CA PHE A 306 -15.30 -5.01 -22.22
C PHE A 306 -16.38 -5.12 -21.16
N GLU A 307 -17.04 -6.26 -21.08
CA GLU A 307 -18.06 -6.57 -20.06
C GLU A 307 -17.45 -6.63 -18.66
N ILE A 308 -16.31 -7.31 -18.54
CA ILE A 308 -15.55 -7.39 -17.29
C ILE A 308 -15.13 -5.99 -16.83
N HIS A 309 -14.52 -5.19 -17.71
CA HIS A 309 -14.08 -3.85 -17.35
C HIS A 309 -15.25 -2.88 -17.13
N ALA A 310 -16.36 -2.98 -17.87
CA ALA A 310 -17.57 -2.20 -17.61
C ALA A 310 -18.16 -2.45 -16.22
N SER A 311 -18.02 -3.66 -15.69
CA SER A 311 -18.46 -4.00 -14.33
C SER A 311 -17.46 -3.57 -13.25
N LYS A 312 -16.17 -3.77 -13.49
CA LYS A 312 -15.12 -3.65 -12.44
C LYS A 312 -14.52 -2.25 -12.35
N VAL A 313 -14.27 -1.59 -13.48
CA VAL A 313 -13.62 -0.27 -13.49
C VAL A 313 -14.43 0.80 -12.74
N PRO A 314 -15.77 0.87 -12.84
CA PRO A 314 -16.56 1.80 -12.01
C PRO A 314 -16.45 1.53 -10.50
N THR A 315 -16.27 0.28 -10.10
CA THR A 315 -16.02 -0.06 -8.69
C THR A 315 -14.65 0.46 -8.25
N LEU A 316 -13.60 0.24 -9.05
CA LEU A 316 -12.27 0.78 -8.80
C LEU A 316 -12.28 2.32 -8.73
N ASP A 317 -12.95 2.97 -9.68
CA ASP A 317 -13.11 4.42 -9.74
C ASP A 317 -13.73 4.98 -8.45
N ARG A 318 -14.83 4.37 -8.00
CA ARG A 318 -15.50 4.74 -6.76
C ARG A 318 -14.61 4.53 -5.54
N VAL A 319 -13.97 3.38 -5.42
CA VAL A 319 -13.13 3.02 -4.26
C VAL A 319 -11.91 3.94 -4.18
N MET A 320 -11.21 4.17 -5.29
CA MET A 320 -10.08 5.09 -5.33
C MET A 320 -10.50 6.51 -4.95
N SER A 321 -11.58 7.00 -5.56
CA SER A 321 -12.09 8.34 -5.28
C SER A 321 -12.49 8.51 -3.83
N ALA A 322 -13.19 7.53 -3.24
CA ALA A 322 -13.59 7.54 -1.84
C ALA A 322 -12.38 7.52 -0.89
N LEU A 323 -11.41 6.65 -1.18
CA LEU A 323 -10.19 6.51 -0.37
C LEU A 323 -9.37 7.81 -0.37
N LEU A 324 -9.12 8.39 -1.53
CA LEU A 324 -8.36 9.63 -1.64
C LEU A 324 -9.05 10.80 -0.94
N GLU A 325 -10.37 10.91 -1.10
CA GLU A 325 -11.15 11.95 -0.45
C GLU A 325 -11.16 11.78 1.09
N ASP A 326 -11.32 10.56 1.59
CA ASP A 326 -11.34 10.28 3.04
C ASP A 326 -9.96 10.54 3.67
N LEU A 327 -8.88 10.10 3.02
CA LEU A 327 -7.51 10.39 3.46
C LEU A 327 -7.21 11.89 3.47
N GLU A 328 -7.67 12.62 2.46
CA GLU A 328 -7.49 14.07 2.39
C GLU A 328 -8.28 14.80 3.48
N GLN A 329 -9.57 14.48 3.66
CA GLN A 329 -10.42 15.09 4.67
C GLN A 329 -9.90 14.87 6.10
N ARG A 330 -9.16 13.78 6.32
CA ARG A 330 -8.53 13.45 7.61
C ARG A 330 -7.11 14.01 7.76
N GLY A 331 -6.56 14.65 6.72
CA GLY A 331 -5.18 15.13 6.73
C GLY A 331 -4.14 14.00 6.66
N LEU A 332 -4.54 12.79 6.24
CA LEU A 332 -3.67 11.62 6.18
C LEU A 332 -2.97 11.47 4.82
N LEU A 333 -3.49 12.09 3.76
CA LEU A 333 -2.99 11.90 2.40
C LEU A 333 -1.54 12.38 2.23
N GLN A 334 -1.14 13.41 2.95
CA GLN A 334 0.23 13.94 2.91
C GLN A 334 1.28 12.96 3.45
N ASP A 335 0.87 12.02 4.30
CA ASP A 335 1.73 11.00 4.90
C ASP A 335 1.41 9.57 4.40
N THR A 336 0.43 9.43 3.51
CA THR A 336 0.02 8.16 2.93
C THR A 336 0.22 8.17 1.42
N LEU A 337 1.03 7.24 0.92
CA LEU A 337 1.18 6.98 -0.50
C LEU A 337 0.14 5.93 -0.93
N VAL A 338 -0.75 6.31 -1.84
CA VAL A 338 -1.69 5.38 -2.49
C VAL A 338 -1.15 5.02 -3.86
N VAL A 339 -0.95 3.73 -4.10
CA VAL A 339 -0.40 3.17 -5.33
C VAL A 339 -1.46 2.31 -6.00
N THR A 340 -1.73 2.50 -7.30
CA THR A 340 -2.52 1.54 -8.09
C THR A 340 -1.61 0.83 -9.06
N PHE A 341 -1.61 -0.51 -8.99
CA PHE A 341 -0.68 -1.35 -9.70
C PHE A 341 -1.33 -2.67 -10.13
N ALA A 342 -0.81 -3.30 -11.16
CA ALA A 342 -1.16 -4.63 -11.63
C ALA A 342 0.08 -5.34 -12.11
N GLU A 343 0.05 -6.67 -12.19
CA GLU A 343 1.21 -7.45 -12.63
C GLU A 343 1.53 -7.26 -14.11
N MET A 344 0.57 -6.78 -14.91
CA MET A 344 0.73 -6.49 -16.33
C MET A 344 -0.40 -5.59 -16.84
N GLY A 345 -0.26 -5.12 -18.07
CA GLY A 345 -1.36 -4.54 -18.85
C GLY A 345 -2.04 -5.58 -19.75
N ARG A 346 -2.85 -5.10 -20.67
CA ARG A 346 -3.59 -5.91 -21.65
C ARG A 346 -3.18 -5.56 -23.09
N THR A 347 -3.21 -6.57 -23.97
CA THR A 347 -2.81 -6.38 -25.38
C THR A 347 -3.62 -5.29 -26.06
N PRO A 348 -2.97 -4.48 -26.92
CA PRO A 348 -3.67 -3.59 -27.83
C PRO A 348 -4.63 -4.34 -28.77
N GLN A 349 -4.20 -5.51 -29.25
CA GLN A 349 -5.02 -6.35 -30.09
C GLN A 349 -6.17 -6.96 -29.29
N ILE A 350 -7.37 -6.83 -29.82
CA ILE A 350 -8.59 -7.48 -29.33
C ILE A 350 -8.67 -8.84 -30.02
N ASN A 351 -8.74 -9.92 -29.25
CA ASN A 351 -8.79 -11.27 -29.79
C ASN A 351 -10.21 -11.69 -30.24
N ALA A 352 -10.35 -12.89 -30.79
CA ALA A 352 -11.64 -13.38 -31.32
C ALA A 352 -12.74 -13.53 -30.27
N GLN A 353 -12.37 -13.69 -28.99
CA GLN A 353 -13.29 -13.78 -27.85
C GLN A 353 -13.64 -12.41 -27.25
N ARG A 354 -13.34 -11.31 -27.99
CA ARG A 354 -13.49 -9.94 -27.50
C ARG A 354 -12.69 -9.67 -26.22
N GLY A 355 -11.64 -10.45 -26.01
CA GLY A 355 -10.71 -10.37 -24.90
C GLY A 355 -9.43 -9.63 -25.26
N ARG A 356 -8.61 -9.40 -24.24
CA ARG A 356 -7.23 -8.92 -24.39
C ARG A 356 -6.31 -9.85 -23.61
N ASP A 357 -5.18 -10.21 -24.23
CA ASP A 357 -4.19 -11.09 -23.63
C ASP A 357 -3.19 -10.30 -22.78
N HIS A 358 -2.18 -10.96 -22.21
CA HIS A 358 -1.18 -10.34 -21.37
C HIS A 358 -0.28 -9.39 -22.15
N TRP A 359 0.05 -8.24 -21.55
CA TRP A 359 0.90 -7.24 -22.18
C TRP A 359 1.89 -6.61 -21.19
N GLY A 360 3.18 -6.76 -21.49
CA GLY A 360 4.26 -6.21 -20.67
C GLY A 360 4.95 -5.00 -21.29
N ALA A 361 4.70 -4.72 -22.57
CA ALA A 361 5.41 -3.65 -23.27
C ALA A 361 5.07 -2.27 -22.77
N CYS A 362 3.83 -2.04 -22.33
CA CYS A 362 3.40 -0.80 -21.68
C CYS A 362 2.07 -0.97 -20.96
N TRP A 363 1.94 -0.37 -19.78
CA TRP A 363 0.65 -0.15 -19.10
C TRP A 363 0.74 1.04 -18.15
N SER A 364 -0.35 1.33 -17.46
CA SER A 364 -0.44 2.51 -16.60
C SER A 364 -0.45 2.13 -15.13
N VAL A 365 0.26 2.91 -14.32
CA VAL A 365 0.27 2.83 -12.86
C VAL A 365 0.08 4.22 -12.27
N THR A 366 -0.43 4.32 -11.04
CA THR A 366 -0.68 5.62 -10.42
C THR A 366 -0.08 5.73 -9.03
N LEU A 367 0.32 6.93 -8.68
CA LEU A 367 0.85 7.31 -7.37
C LEU A 367 0.10 8.56 -6.88
N THR A 368 -0.35 8.56 -5.62
CA THR A 368 -1.06 9.71 -5.05
C THR A 368 -0.68 9.91 -3.60
N GLY A 369 -0.49 11.16 -3.19
CA GLY A 369 -0.23 11.52 -1.79
C GLY A 369 1.24 11.68 -1.46
N CYS A 370 1.68 11.12 -0.35
CA CYS A 370 3.01 11.29 0.24
C CYS A 370 4.13 11.33 -0.80
N GLY A 371 4.91 12.44 -0.81
CA GLY A 371 6.11 12.59 -1.64
C GLY A 371 5.87 12.64 -3.15
N ILE A 372 4.60 12.68 -3.60
CA ILE A 372 4.25 12.67 -5.02
C ILE A 372 3.79 14.05 -5.47
N LYS A 373 4.34 14.51 -6.59
CA LYS A 373 3.93 15.74 -7.26
C LYS A 373 2.57 15.54 -7.93
N PRO A 374 1.52 16.29 -7.52
CA PRO A 374 0.18 16.10 -8.03
C PRO A 374 0.04 16.61 -9.48
N GLY A 375 -0.89 16.01 -10.24
CA GLY A 375 -1.25 16.43 -11.60
C GLY A 375 -0.23 16.07 -12.69
N VAL A 376 0.75 15.23 -12.40
CA VAL A 376 1.77 14.83 -13.37
C VAL A 376 1.27 13.65 -14.20
N ILE A 377 1.31 13.78 -15.52
CA ILE A 377 1.14 12.69 -16.47
C ILE A 377 2.50 12.40 -17.08
N HIS A 378 3.12 11.29 -16.63
CA HIS A 378 4.49 10.93 -17.00
C HIS A 378 4.51 9.86 -18.07
N GLY A 379 5.33 10.09 -19.07
CA GLY A 379 5.50 9.21 -20.20
C GLY A 379 4.25 9.07 -21.07
N SER A 380 4.42 8.43 -22.21
CA SER A 380 3.34 8.19 -23.15
C SER A 380 3.50 6.86 -23.86
N THR A 381 2.39 6.32 -24.32
CA THR A 381 2.37 5.24 -25.31
C THR A 381 2.14 5.82 -26.69
N ASN A 382 2.48 5.07 -27.74
CA ASN A 382 2.18 5.47 -29.11
C ASN A 382 0.66 5.52 -29.36
N ALA A 383 0.26 6.01 -30.53
CA ALA A 383 -1.15 6.25 -30.86
C ALA A 383 -2.06 5.02 -30.72
N ASP A 384 -1.53 3.83 -30.93
CA ASP A 384 -2.26 2.57 -30.84
C ASP A 384 -2.01 1.81 -29.52
N GLY A 385 -1.20 2.35 -28.59
CA GLY A 385 -0.91 1.73 -27.30
C GLY A 385 -0.06 0.47 -27.39
N THR A 386 0.66 0.27 -28.49
CA THR A 386 1.46 -0.94 -28.74
C THR A 386 2.87 -0.87 -28.16
N ALA A 387 3.34 0.32 -27.81
CA ALA A 387 4.67 0.51 -27.26
C ALA A 387 4.74 1.81 -26.44
N VAL A 388 5.72 1.89 -25.57
CA VAL A 388 6.11 3.15 -24.94
C VAL A 388 6.68 4.09 -26.01
N ALA A 389 6.21 5.32 -26.04
CA ALA A 389 6.71 6.38 -26.93
C ALA A 389 7.75 7.27 -26.24
N THR A 390 7.51 7.62 -24.96
CA THR A 390 8.43 8.47 -24.19
C THR A 390 8.57 7.96 -22.76
N ASP A 391 9.72 8.23 -22.16
CA ASP A 391 9.98 8.13 -20.72
C ASP A 391 9.57 6.77 -20.11
N ARG A 392 10.14 5.69 -20.66
CA ARG A 392 9.91 4.33 -20.16
C ARG A 392 10.25 4.23 -18.67
N VAL A 393 9.36 3.59 -17.92
CA VAL A 393 9.55 3.29 -16.50
C VAL A 393 9.57 1.79 -16.27
N THR A 394 10.62 1.30 -15.61
CA THR A 394 10.77 -0.11 -15.21
C THR A 394 10.25 -0.33 -13.78
N ALA A 395 10.04 -1.59 -13.39
CA ALA A 395 9.67 -1.94 -12.02
C ALA A 395 10.71 -1.47 -10.99
N ALA A 396 11.99 -1.59 -11.29
CA ALA A 396 13.05 -1.09 -10.41
C ALA A 396 12.96 0.43 -10.18
N GLN A 397 12.78 1.21 -11.25
CA GLN A 397 12.61 2.67 -11.16
C GLN A 397 11.33 3.06 -10.41
N PHE A 398 10.25 2.34 -10.65
CA PHE A 398 8.98 2.56 -9.95
C PHE A 398 9.11 2.29 -8.46
N PHE A 399 9.79 1.22 -8.05
CA PHE A 399 10.02 0.91 -6.64
C PHE A 399 11.00 1.90 -5.99
N ALA A 400 12.05 2.32 -6.69
CA ALA A 400 12.91 3.42 -6.23
C ALA A 400 12.09 4.69 -5.98
N THR A 401 11.12 4.97 -6.84
CA THR A 401 10.20 6.12 -6.69
C THR A 401 9.31 5.97 -5.45
N ILE A 402 8.75 4.79 -5.21
CA ILE A 402 7.94 4.51 -4.01
C ILE A 402 8.78 4.69 -2.75
N PHE A 403 9.99 4.10 -2.69
CA PHE A 403 10.89 4.25 -1.53
C PHE A 403 11.22 5.71 -1.28
N GLN A 404 11.63 6.44 -2.32
CA GLN A 404 11.98 7.86 -2.21
C GLN A 404 10.78 8.71 -1.74
N ALA A 405 9.56 8.45 -2.26
CA ALA A 405 8.35 9.17 -1.89
C ALA A 405 8.02 9.05 -0.40
N VAL A 406 8.31 7.90 0.22
CA VAL A 406 8.11 7.68 1.65
C VAL A 406 9.37 7.93 2.49
N GLY A 407 10.39 8.57 1.92
CA GLY A 407 11.61 8.98 2.61
C GLY A 407 12.57 7.83 2.92
N ILE A 408 12.49 6.71 2.20
CA ILE A 408 13.43 5.59 2.31
C ILE A 408 14.51 5.74 1.24
N ASP A 409 15.78 5.62 1.65
CA ASP A 409 16.88 5.53 0.70
C ASP A 409 16.79 4.22 -0.09
N HIS A 410 16.43 4.32 -1.37
CA HIS A 410 16.28 3.17 -2.25
C HIS A 410 17.62 2.44 -2.52
N GLN A 411 18.75 3.08 -2.23
CA GLN A 411 20.08 2.49 -2.37
C GLN A 411 20.55 1.73 -1.11
N LYS A 412 19.77 1.77 -0.04
CA LYS A 412 20.07 1.07 1.21
C LYS A 412 20.35 -0.41 0.97
N GLU A 413 21.34 -0.92 1.70
CA GLU A 413 21.74 -2.33 1.65
C GLU A 413 21.37 -3.06 2.94
N TYR A 414 20.99 -4.31 2.79
CA TYR A 414 20.84 -5.30 3.84
C TYR A 414 21.91 -6.38 3.70
N THR A 415 22.20 -7.04 4.79
CA THR A 415 23.02 -8.26 4.77
C THR A 415 22.08 -9.46 4.83
N SER A 416 22.18 -10.34 3.84
CA SER A 416 21.47 -11.63 3.81
C SER A 416 22.01 -12.59 4.87
N ALA A 417 21.32 -13.69 5.12
CA ALA A 417 21.77 -14.71 6.10
C ALA A 417 23.13 -15.33 5.77
N ASP A 418 23.52 -15.35 4.50
CA ASP A 418 24.80 -15.82 4.01
C ASP A 418 25.88 -14.71 3.90
N GLY A 419 25.62 -13.54 4.45
CA GLY A 419 26.55 -12.42 4.54
C GLY A 419 26.66 -11.55 3.27
N ARG A 420 25.82 -11.76 2.26
CA ARG A 420 25.87 -10.98 1.01
C ARG A 420 25.07 -9.67 1.14
N PRO A 421 25.55 -8.55 0.53
CA PRO A 421 24.78 -7.33 0.49
C PRO A 421 23.60 -7.46 -0.49
N ILE A 422 22.40 -7.03 -0.06
CA ILE A 422 21.20 -6.96 -0.89
C ILE A 422 20.68 -5.53 -0.82
N ARG A 423 20.72 -4.81 -1.95
CA ARG A 423 20.16 -3.45 -2.04
C ARG A 423 18.65 -3.49 -2.16
N LEU A 424 17.97 -2.41 -1.73
CA LEU A 424 16.53 -2.23 -1.95
C LEU A 424 16.16 -2.18 -3.43
N THR A 425 16.99 -1.54 -4.25
CA THR A 425 16.86 -1.53 -5.71
C THR A 425 18.15 -1.95 -6.40
N PRO A 426 18.12 -2.44 -7.65
CA PRO A 426 19.32 -2.74 -8.41
C PRO A 426 20.30 -1.56 -8.50
N TYR A 427 21.58 -1.83 -8.73
CA TYR A 427 22.58 -0.78 -8.94
C TYR A 427 22.19 0.09 -10.15
N ASN A 428 22.54 1.39 -10.07
CA ASN A 428 22.24 2.38 -11.10
C ASN A 428 20.74 2.59 -11.39
N THR A 429 19.87 2.23 -10.44
CA THR A 429 18.45 2.54 -10.52
C THR A 429 18.20 3.96 -10.01
N GLU A 430 17.61 4.81 -10.85
CA GLU A 430 17.18 6.16 -10.47
C GLU A 430 15.65 6.19 -10.34
N PRO A 431 15.11 6.87 -9.31
CA PRO A 431 13.68 7.07 -9.21
C PRO A 431 13.17 7.98 -10.33
N VAL A 432 11.89 7.90 -10.63
CA VAL A 432 11.22 8.78 -11.61
C VAL A 432 11.04 10.18 -11.00
N ARG A 433 12.07 11.01 -11.08
CA ARG A 433 12.13 12.36 -10.43
C ARG A 433 10.98 13.26 -10.86
N ALA A 434 10.48 13.11 -12.08
CA ALA A 434 9.38 13.91 -12.61
C ALA A 434 8.08 13.81 -11.80
N VAL A 435 7.85 12.68 -11.11
CA VAL A 435 6.65 12.44 -10.30
C VAL A 435 6.87 12.67 -8.79
N LEU A 436 8.09 12.96 -8.37
CA LEU A 436 8.43 13.24 -6.97
C LEU A 436 8.27 14.74 -6.66
N ALA A 437 7.77 15.02 -5.43
CA ALA A 437 7.56 16.38 -4.92
C ALA A 437 8.87 17.07 -4.51
#